data_8d68d40b12c6e588cdf61333c18ab902
#
_entry.id   8d68d40b12c6e588cdf61333c18ab902
#
_cell.length_a   1.000
_cell.length_b   1.000
_cell.length_c   1.000
_cell.angle_alpha   90.00
_cell.angle_beta   90.00
_cell.angle_gamma   90.00
#
_symmetry.space_group_name_H-M   'P 1'
#
loop_
_entity.id
_entity.type
_entity.pdbx_description
1 polymer ?
#
loop_
_entity_poly.entity_id
_entity_poly.type
_entity_poly.pdbx_seq_one_letter_code
_entity_poly.pdbx_strand_id
1 'polypeptide(L)'
;MQFDSNTSSTWQFGHRGRVAVFIDGNNLFHAARFHNLDIDYNKLLRVLLGDGRLLRAFFYTGVDVGAERQQGFLLWMRRNGFRVVQKELKTFFDGTRKANLDVEIAVDMLSLAGSYDTAVLVSGDEDFVYAVNAVAYKGCRVEVAGFRSNTAPHLIDVADFFIDLGDIADMVSKDASQEQEYDMPAFVPPEESGSHAEQQQKGRRQNTSENPRQRDQDRGAARPSNGKSYKSGSAKPQSADKSDLVRVTDDQ
;
A
#
# COMPACT_ATOMS: atom_id res chain seq x y z
N MET A 1 29.03 14.79 -30.75
CA MET A 1 28.96 14.17 -29.41
C MET A 1 27.96 13.02 -29.51
N GLN A 2 28.46 11.79 -29.53
CA GLN A 2 27.62 10.61 -29.45
C GLN A 2 27.27 10.40 -27.96
N PHE A 3 26.02 10.48 -27.63
CA PHE A 3 25.53 10.06 -26.30
C PHE A 3 25.43 8.54 -26.33
N ASP A 4 26.26 7.88 -25.55
CA ASP A 4 26.16 6.43 -25.36
C ASP A 4 24.81 6.12 -24.73
N SER A 5 23.95 5.42 -25.45
CA SER A 5 22.59 5.02 -25.08
C SER A 5 22.54 3.98 -23.97
N ASN A 6 23.65 3.70 -23.28
CA ASN A 6 23.76 2.70 -22.23
C ASN A 6 24.16 3.27 -20.86
N THR A 7 24.08 4.59 -20.68
CA THR A 7 24.20 5.19 -19.37
C THR A 7 22.80 5.12 -18.73
N SER A 8 22.55 4.06 -17.97
CA SER A 8 21.39 4.00 -17.10
C SER A 8 21.28 5.32 -16.33
N SER A 9 20.11 5.89 -16.34
CA SER A 9 19.72 7.21 -15.86
C SER A 9 19.95 7.46 -14.37
N THR A 10 21.09 7.04 -13.81
CA THR A 10 21.48 7.28 -12.42
C THR A 10 21.55 8.77 -12.05
N TRP A 11 21.76 9.65 -13.04
CA TRP A 11 21.70 11.10 -12.83
C TRP A 11 20.29 11.65 -12.61
N GLN A 12 19.24 10.92 -13.03
CA GLN A 12 17.84 11.37 -12.88
C GLN A 12 17.36 11.34 -11.43
N PHE A 13 17.91 10.42 -10.62
CA PHE A 13 17.41 10.19 -9.28
C PHE A 13 18.32 10.71 -8.16
N GLY A 14 19.52 11.21 -8.51
CA GLY A 14 20.47 11.75 -7.54
C GLY A 14 20.90 10.73 -6.48
N HIS A 15 21.59 11.21 -5.47
CA HIS A 15 21.96 10.42 -4.28
C HIS A 15 20.72 10.22 -3.41
N ARG A 16 20.50 9.00 -2.88
CA ARG A 16 19.35 8.71 -2.01
C ARG A 16 19.38 9.47 -0.68
N GLY A 17 20.56 9.96 -0.28
CA GLY A 17 20.73 10.77 0.91
C GLY A 17 20.36 10.02 2.20
N ARG A 18 19.60 10.68 3.07
CA ARG A 18 19.05 10.07 4.29
C ARG A 18 17.80 9.30 3.93
N VAL A 19 17.78 8.01 4.26
CA VAL A 19 16.68 7.11 3.92
C VAL A 19 15.88 6.78 5.17
N ALA A 20 14.56 6.94 5.10
CA ALA A 20 13.62 6.40 6.06
C ALA A 20 12.85 5.23 5.41
N VAL A 21 12.76 4.10 6.10
CA VAL A 21 12.07 2.90 5.61
C VAL A 21 10.83 2.65 6.47
N PHE A 22 9.67 2.49 5.82
CA PHE A 22 8.37 2.28 6.45
C PHE A 22 7.83 0.93 5.99
N ILE A 23 7.83 -0.07 6.89
CA ILE A 23 7.46 -1.46 6.57
C ILE A 23 6.07 -1.75 7.12
N ASP A 24 5.11 -1.94 6.23
CA ASP A 24 3.82 -2.53 6.57
C ASP A 24 4.03 -4.05 6.77
N GLY A 25 4.15 -4.45 8.03
CA GLY A 25 4.51 -5.82 8.38
C GLY A 25 3.45 -6.84 7.97
N ASN A 26 2.17 -6.49 8.07
CA ASN A 26 1.08 -7.39 7.70
C ASN A 26 1.01 -7.59 6.19
N ASN A 27 1.02 -6.49 5.43
CA ASN A 27 0.99 -6.54 3.97
C ASN A 27 2.19 -7.33 3.42
N LEU A 28 3.41 -6.99 3.89
CA LEU A 28 4.64 -7.68 3.48
C LEU A 28 4.61 -9.18 3.80
N PHE A 29 4.15 -9.57 5.00
CA PHE A 29 4.07 -10.96 5.39
C PHE A 29 3.14 -11.78 4.48
N HIS A 30 1.94 -11.27 4.23
CA HIS A 30 0.98 -11.97 3.37
C HIS A 30 1.49 -12.08 1.93
N ALA A 31 2.10 -11.02 1.41
CA ALA A 31 2.70 -11.04 0.08
C ALA A 31 3.88 -12.00 -0.02
N ALA A 32 4.81 -11.98 0.94
CA ALA A 32 5.96 -12.89 0.98
C ALA A 32 5.52 -14.36 1.08
N ARG A 33 4.53 -14.65 1.93
CA ARG A 33 3.95 -15.99 2.07
C ARG A 33 3.29 -16.48 0.77
N PHE A 34 2.61 -15.59 0.04
CA PHE A 34 2.05 -15.92 -1.27
C PHE A 34 3.13 -16.37 -2.26
N HIS A 35 4.33 -15.78 -2.17
CA HIS A 35 5.49 -16.12 -3.01
C HIS A 35 6.40 -17.21 -2.41
N ASN A 36 6.00 -17.83 -1.29
CA ASN A 36 6.81 -18.82 -0.55
C ASN A 36 8.20 -18.29 -0.16
N LEU A 37 8.29 -17.01 0.15
CA LEU A 37 9.52 -16.35 0.55
C LEU A 37 9.53 -16.13 2.07
N ASP A 38 10.57 -16.60 2.77
CA ASP A 38 10.84 -16.25 4.16
C ASP A 38 11.88 -15.12 4.19
N ILE A 39 11.46 -13.95 4.63
CA ILE A 39 12.26 -12.72 4.55
C ILE A 39 13.20 -12.58 5.75
N ASP A 40 14.47 -12.34 5.47
CA ASP A 40 15.43 -11.79 6.41
C ASP A 40 15.32 -10.25 6.44
N TYR A 41 14.80 -9.72 7.52
CA TYR A 41 14.56 -8.27 7.64
C TYR A 41 15.84 -7.44 7.67
N ASN A 42 16.97 -8.00 8.13
CA ASN A 42 18.26 -7.31 8.09
C ASN A 42 18.81 -7.25 6.66
N LYS A 43 18.68 -8.34 5.90
CA LYS A 43 19.03 -8.36 4.47
C LYS A 43 18.13 -7.41 3.69
N LEU A 44 16.80 -7.47 3.93
CA LEU A 44 15.84 -6.56 3.31
C LEU A 44 16.23 -5.11 3.56
N LEU A 45 16.49 -4.73 4.82
CA LEU A 45 16.86 -3.35 5.15
C LEU A 45 18.14 -2.92 4.44
N ARG A 46 19.15 -3.79 4.35
CA ARG A 46 20.41 -3.49 3.63
C ARG A 46 20.16 -3.24 2.15
N VAL A 47 19.36 -4.09 1.51
CA VAL A 47 19.04 -3.95 0.07
C VAL A 47 18.22 -2.67 -0.16
N LEU A 48 17.20 -2.42 0.66
CA LEU A 48 16.38 -1.21 0.56
C LEU A 48 17.17 0.06 0.85
N LEU A 49 18.20 0.00 1.69
CA LEU A 49 19.05 1.14 1.99
C LEU A 49 19.97 1.50 0.81
N GLY A 50 20.49 0.50 0.08
CA GLY A 50 21.42 0.71 -1.03
C GLY A 50 22.61 1.57 -0.65
N ASP A 51 22.82 2.67 -1.36
CA ASP A 51 23.88 3.67 -1.12
C ASP A 51 23.45 4.79 -0.15
N GLY A 52 22.21 4.75 0.33
CA GLY A 52 21.67 5.75 1.24
C GLY A 52 22.15 5.55 2.69
N ARG A 53 22.00 6.60 3.48
CA ARG A 53 22.28 6.57 4.91
C ARG A 53 20.99 6.41 5.70
N LEU A 54 20.85 5.32 6.46
CA LEU A 54 19.66 5.08 7.26
C LEU A 54 19.41 6.22 8.27
N LEU A 55 18.26 6.87 8.15
CA LEU A 55 17.73 7.74 9.19
C LEU A 55 16.96 6.91 10.22
N ARG A 56 16.01 6.11 9.76
CA ARG A 56 15.16 5.26 10.60
C ARG A 56 14.52 4.15 9.79
N ALA A 57 14.36 2.97 10.40
CA ALA A 57 13.51 1.90 9.88
C ALA A 57 12.33 1.70 10.83
N PHE A 58 11.12 1.76 10.31
CA PHE A 58 9.88 1.51 11.04
C PHE A 58 9.29 0.17 10.62
N PHE A 59 8.71 -0.53 11.58
CA PHE A 59 7.95 -1.76 11.35
C PHE A 59 6.59 -1.64 12.02
N TYR A 60 5.52 -1.69 11.23
CA TYR A 60 4.15 -1.52 11.68
C TYR A 60 3.43 -2.85 11.68
N THR A 61 2.74 -3.18 12.77
CA THR A 61 2.00 -4.45 12.86
C THR A 61 0.86 -4.39 13.85
N GLY A 62 -0.20 -5.14 13.56
CA GLY A 62 -1.19 -5.50 14.54
C GLY A 62 -0.61 -6.47 15.58
N VAL A 63 -1.11 -6.43 16.81
CA VAL A 63 -0.69 -7.35 17.88
C VAL A 63 -1.89 -7.97 18.55
N ASP A 64 -1.75 -9.26 18.88
CA ASP A 64 -2.64 -9.93 19.81
C ASP A 64 -2.03 -9.96 21.21
N VAL A 65 -2.79 -9.54 22.21
CA VAL A 65 -2.32 -9.39 23.61
C VAL A 65 -1.81 -10.71 24.22
N GLY A 66 -2.18 -11.86 23.64
CA GLY A 66 -1.79 -13.18 24.15
C GLY A 66 -0.71 -13.90 23.33
N ALA A 67 -0.17 -13.30 22.26
CA ALA A 67 0.72 -13.99 21.33
C ALA A 67 2.22 -13.86 21.73
N GLU A 68 2.70 -14.74 22.60
CA GLU A 68 4.10 -14.73 23.07
C GLU A 68 5.13 -14.78 21.93
N ARG A 69 4.88 -15.59 20.88
CA ARG A 69 5.77 -15.70 19.72
C ARG A 69 5.95 -14.39 18.98
N GLN A 70 4.84 -13.64 18.82
CA GLN A 70 4.88 -12.32 18.20
C GLN A 70 5.70 -11.34 19.04
N GLN A 71 5.57 -11.38 20.38
CA GLN A 71 6.34 -10.51 21.27
C GLN A 71 7.84 -10.78 21.16
N GLY A 72 8.27 -12.03 21.04
CA GLY A 72 9.67 -12.41 20.80
C GLY A 72 10.21 -11.78 19.52
N PHE A 73 9.48 -11.89 18.42
CA PHE A 73 9.84 -11.25 17.14
C PHE A 73 9.93 -9.73 17.26
N LEU A 74 8.96 -9.08 17.86
CA LEU A 74 8.94 -7.62 18.00
C LEU A 74 10.08 -7.11 18.90
N LEU A 75 10.45 -7.89 19.93
CA LEU A 75 11.63 -7.59 20.75
C LEU A 75 12.92 -7.71 19.94
N TRP A 76 13.03 -8.75 19.11
CA TRP A 76 14.15 -8.92 18.19
C TRP A 76 14.25 -7.73 17.22
N MET A 77 13.15 -7.31 16.61
CA MET A 77 13.11 -6.13 15.71
C MET A 77 13.64 -4.87 16.39
N ARG A 78 13.20 -4.59 17.62
CA ARG A 78 13.67 -3.42 18.39
C ARG A 78 15.17 -3.50 18.66
N ARG A 79 15.70 -4.68 18.99
CA ARG A 79 17.14 -4.90 19.26
C ARG A 79 17.98 -4.78 17.98
N ASN A 80 17.39 -5.02 16.82
CA ASN A 80 18.05 -4.88 15.51
C ASN A 80 17.82 -3.51 14.85
N GLY A 81 17.42 -2.51 15.63
CA GLY A 81 17.38 -1.11 15.20
C GLY A 81 16.08 -0.67 14.53
N PHE A 82 15.06 -1.52 14.48
CA PHE A 82 13.75 -1.12 13.98
C PHE A 82 12.93 -0.41 15.05
N ARG A 83 12.26 0.66 14.65
CA ARG A 83 11.20 1.28 15.45
C ARG A 83 9.90 0.51 15.22
N VAL A 84 9.49 -0.27 16.21
CA VAL A 84 8.23 -1.03 16.11
C VAL A 84 7.07 -0.16 16.55
N VAL A 85 6.11 0.02 15.65
CA VAL A 85 4.80 0.63 15.90
C VAL A 85 3.76 -0.48 15.90
N GLN A 86 3.06 -0.63 17.01
CA GLN A 86 2.12 -1.73 17.20
C GLN A 86 0.75 -1.20 17.61
N LYS A 87 -0.31 -1.88 17.17
CA LYS A 87 -1.70 -1.57 17.48
C LYS A 87 -2.44 -2.85 17.85
N GLU A 88 -3.16 -2.83 18.96
CA GLU A 88 -3.95 -3.99 19.36
C GLU A 88 -5.08 -4.26 18.36
N LEU A 89 -5.34 -5.55 18.12
CA LEU A 89 -6.46 -5.98 17.28
C LEU A 89 -7.78 -5.59 17.93
N LYS A 90 -8.61 -4.92 17.15
CA LYS A 90 -10.01 -4.66 17.52
C LYS A 90 -10.89 -5.80 17.02
N THR A 91 -11.72 -6.33 17.90
CA THR A 91 -12.75 -7.30 17.53
C THR A 91 -14.02 -6.55 17.14
N PHE A 92 -14.55 -6.82 15.97
CA PHE A 92 -15.78 -6.25 15.44
C PHE A 92 -16.99 -7.14 15.80
N PHE A 93 -18.21 -6.63 15.57
CA PHE A 93 -19.46 -7.34 15.89
C PHE A 93 -19.64 -8.65 15.11
N ASP A 94 -19.04 -8.77 13.94
CA ASP A 94 -19.04 -9.97 13.10
C ASP A 94 -17.98 -11.01 13.54
N GLY A 95 -17.25 -10.73 14.63
CA GLY A 95 -16.17 -11.57 15.13
C GLY A 95 -14.84 -11.38 14.40
N THR A 96 -14.77 -10.50 13.37
CA THR A 96 -13.52 -10.19 12.70
C THR A 96 -12.59 -9.42 13.62
N ARG A 97 -11.28 -9.66 13.48
CA ARG A 97 -10.24 -8.99 14.27
C ARG A 97 -9.29 -8.30 13.30
N LYS A 98 -9.13 -6.98 13.44
CA LYS A 98 -8.27 -6.18 12.56
C LYS A 98 -7.53 -5.10 13.33
N ALA A 99 -6.33 -4.79 12.84
CA ALA A 99 -5.59 -3.58 13.20
C ALA A 99 -5.09 -2.96 11.89
N ASN A 100 -5.70 -1.87 11.49
CA ASN A 100 -5.22 -1.07 10.36
C ASN A 100 -4.27 -0.01 10.90
N LEU A 101 -3.05 0.07 10.34
CA LEU A 101 -2.01 1.03 10.69
C LEU A 101 -1.67 1.98 9.52
N ASP A 102 -2.46 2.01 8.45
CA ASP A 102 -2.20 2.85 7.27
C ASP A 102 -2.14 4.33 7.64
N VAL A 103 -3.00 4.75 8.57
CA VAL A 103 -2.99 6.12 9.09
C VAL A 103 -1.70 6.42 9.84
N GLU A 104 -1.24 5.51 10.71
CA GLU A 104 0.01 5.66 11.46
C GLU A 104 1.20 5.72 10.50
N ILE A 105 1.25 4.86 9.48
CA ILE A 105 2.29 4.88 8.44
C ILE A 105 2.26 6.20 7.68
N ALA A 106 1.10 6.62 7.18
CA ALA A 106 0.96 7.87 6.42
C ALA A 106 1.34 9.10 7.24
N VAL A 107 0.93 9.15 8.52
CA VAL A 107 1.27 10.24 9.43
C VAL A 107 2.77 10.30 9.70
N ASP A 108 3.41 9.15 9.97
CA ASP A 108 4.85 9.09 10.21
C ASP A 108 5.66 9.48 8.97
N MET A 109 5.25 9.02 7.77
CA MET A 109 5.85 9.43 6.50
C MET A 109 5.80 10.94 6.32
N LEU A 110 4.64 11.55 6.53
CA LEU A 110 4.41 12.99 6.36
C LEU A 110 5.11 13.82 7.45
N SER A 111 5.10 13.37 8.70
CA SER A 111 5.67 14.10 9.83
C SER A 111 7.18 14.14 9.77
N LEU A 112 7.81 13.11 9.21
CA LEU A 112 9.26 13.02 9.05
C LEU A 112 9.76 13.57 7.71
N ALA A 113 8.86 13.91 6.77
CA ALA A 113 9.22 14.54 5.52
C ALA A 113 10.00 15.84 5.77
N GLY A 114 11.19 15.97 5.13
CA GLY A 114 12.17 17.01 5.42
C GLY A 114 13.30 16.58 6.39
N SER A 115 13.10 15.51 7.19
CA SER A 115 14.18 14.89 7.95
C SER A 115 14.91 13.82 7.17
N TYR A 116 14.28 13.22 6.16
CA TYR A 116 14.87 12.31 5.19
C TYR A 116 14.82 12.92 3.79
N ASP A 117 15.67 12.40 2.92
CA ASP A 117 15.74 12.77 1.50
C ASP A 117 14.97 11.73 0.65
N THR A 118 14.95 10.47 1.11
CA THR A 118 14.24 9.37 0.48
C THR A 118 13.36 8.62 1.48
N ALA A 119 12.09 8.42 1.16
CA ALA A 119 11.21 7.49 1.84
C ALA A 119 11.12 6.18 1.05
N VAL A 120 11.25 5.03 1.71
CA VAL A 120 10.97 3.72 1.14
C VAL A 120 9.75 3.15 1.86
N LEU A 121 8.64 3.02 1.15
CA LEU A 121 7.43 2.36 1.63
C LEU A 121 7.43 0.91 1.19
N VAL A 122 7.34 -0.03 2.15
CA VAL A 122 7.22 -1.46 1.89
C VAL A 122 5.77 -1.86 2.12
N SER A 123 4.97 -1.75 1.08
CA SER A 123 3.55 -2.16 1.04
C SER A 123 3.07 -2.23 -0.41
N GLY A 124 2.01 -3.01 -0.65
CA GLY A 124 1.32 -3.07 -1.94
C GLY A 124 -0.05 -2.40 -1.92
N ASP A 125 -0.43 -1.76 -0.83
CA ASP A 125 -1.78 -1.24 -0.62
C ASP A 125 -2.02 0.08 -1.36
N GLU A 126 -3.12 0.16 -2.10
CA GLU A 126 -3.53 1.33 -2.87
C GLU A 126 -3.86 2.55 -1.97
N ASP A 127 -4.25 2.32 -0.73
CA ASP A 127 -4.60 3.38 0.22
C ASP A 127 -3.44 4.35 0.48
N PHE A 128 -2.19 3.94 0.21
CA PHE A 128 -1.01 4.79 0.34
C PHE A 128 -0.75 5.76 -0.81
N VAL A 129 -1.47 5.67 -1.93
CA VAL A 129 -1.28 6.54 -3.11
C VAL A 129 -1.27 8.01 -2.73
N TYR A 130 -2.22 8.42 -1.88
CA TYR A 130 -2.29 9.82 -1.45
C TYR A 130 -1.10 10.22 -0.56
N ALA A 131 -0.67 9.36 0.35
CA ALA A 131 0.48 9.61 1.23
C ALA A 131 1.78 9.73 0.44
N VAL A 132 2.00 8.84 -0.55
CA VAL A 132 3.15 8.87 -1.47
C VAL A 132 3.20 10.20 -2.21
N ASN A 133 2.10 10.62 -2.85
CA ASN A 133 2.03 11.91 -3.53
C ASN A 133 2.31 13.09 -2.59
N ALA A 134 1.71 13.06 -1.39
CA ALA A 134 1.87 14.16 -0.42
C ALA A 134 3.32 14.29 0.08
N VAL A 135 4.04 13.19 0.22
CA VAL A 135 5.48 13.18 0.56
C VAL A 135 6.32 13.67 -0.62
N ALA A 136 6.03 13.23 -1.85
CA ALA A 136 6.70 13.68 -3.06
C ALA A 136 6.55 15.20 -3.26
N TYR A 137 5.37 15.76 -3.00
CA TYR A 137 5.13 17.22 -3.05
C TYR A 137 5.96 18.02 -2.02
N LYS A 138 6.48 17.37 -0.99
CA LYS A 138 7.42 17.99 -0.03
C LYS A 138 8.87 17.94 -0.53
N GLY A 139 9.12 17.45 -1.75
CA GLY A 139 10.45 17.38 -2.36
C GLY A 139 11.26 16.16 -1.91
N CYS A 140 10.65 15.18 -1.26
CA CYS A 140 11.30 13.93 -0.92
C CYS A 140 11.14 12.93 -2.07
N ARG A 141 12.16 12.12 -2.34
CA ARG A 141 12.04 10.95 -3.21
C ARG A 141 11.23 9.88 -2.50
N VAL A 142 10.27 9.25 -3.20
CA VAL A 142 9.47 8.17 -2.65
C VAL A 142 9.66 6.91 -3.48
N GLU A 143 10.14 5.86 -2.84
CA GLU A 143 10.28 4.54 -3.42
C GLU A 143 9.27 3.58 -2.79
N VAL A 144 8.64 2.75 -3.61
CA VAL A 144 7.73 1.69 -3.15
C VAL A 144 8.40 0.34 -3.38
N ALA A 145 8.42 -0.50 -2.35
CA ALA A 145 8.94 -1.85 -2.43
C ALA A 145 7.81 -2.85 -2.16
N GLY A 146 7.68 -3.85 -3.02
CA GLY A 146 6.64 -4.88 -2.91
C GLY A 146 6.77 -5.91 -4.01
N PHE A 147 5.99 -6.98 -3.94
CA PHE A 147 5.87 -7.92 -5.05
C PHE A 147 4.91 -7.33 -6.08
N ARG A 148 5.32 -7.24 -7.33
CA ARG A 148 4.52 -6.62 -8.41
C ARG A 148 3.11 -7.20 -8.51
N SER A 149 2.96 -8.51 -8.31
CA SER A 149 1.66 -9.19 -8.35
C SER A 149 0.74 -8.86 -7.17
N ASN A 150 1.28 -8.34 -6.08
CA ASN A 150 0.57 -8.00 -4.84
C ASN A 150 0.57 -6.50 -4.55
N THR A 151 1.06 -5.67 -5.49
CA THR A 151 1.10 -4.22 -5.38
C THR A 151 0.11 -3.60 -6.34
N ALA A 152 -0.69 -2.67 -5.86
CA ALA A 152 -1.65 -1.93 -6.69
C ALA A 152 -0.91 -1.18 -7.80
N PRO A 153 -1.34 -1.32 -9.08
CA PRO A 153 -0.68 -0.63 -10.19
C PRO A 153 -0.58 0.87 -9.99
N HIS A 154 -1.62 1.50 -9.46
CA HIS A 154 -1.65 2.93 -9.20
C HIS A 154 -0.62 3.36 -8.13
N LEU A 155 -0.34 2.52 -7.14
CA LEU A 155 0.73 2.79 -6.17
C LEU A 155 2.12 2.74 -6.82
N ILE A 156 2.32 1.80 -7.76
CA ILE A 156 3.56 1.71 -8.54
C ILE A 156 3.73 2.97 -9.41
N ASP A 157 2.65 3.43 -10.05
CA ASP A 157 2.68 4.56 -11.00
C ASP A 157 3.02 5.90 -10.33
N VAL A 158 2.65 6.09 -9.05
CA VAL A 158 2.92 7.35 -8.32
C VAL A 158 4.27 7.36 -7.61
N ALA A 159 4.96 6.23 -7.51
CA ALA A 159 6.29 6.14 -6.92
C ALA A 159 7.36 6.66 -7.88
N ASP A 160 8.39 7.35 -7.35
CA ASP A 160 9.57 7.71 -8.13
C ASP A 160 10.36 6.48 -8.59
N PHE A 161 10.31 5.40 -7.80
CA PHE A 161 10.93 4.13 -8.12
C PHE A 161 10.18 2.97 -7.47
N PHE A 162 10.00 1.87 -8.20
CA PHE A 162 9.43 0.64 -7.68
C PHE A 162 10.50 -0.44 -7.57
N ILE A 163 10.64 -1.02 -6.36
CA ILE A 163 11.54 -2.13 -6.07
C ILE A 163 10.72 -3.40 -6.03
N ASP A 164 10.86 -4.25 -7.07
CA ASP A 164 10.18 -5.55 -7.08
C ASP A 164 10.93 -6.54 -6.17
N LEU A 165 10.28 -6.94 -5.07
CA LEU A 165 10.86 -7.91 -4.14
C LEU A 165 11.00 -9.31 -4.75
N GLY A 166 10.25 -9.60 -5.82
CA GLY A 166 10.42 -10.82 -6.60
C GLY A 166 11.77 -10.89 -7.31
N ASP A 167 12.23 -9.74 -7.86
CA ASP A 167 13.52 -9.65 -8.56
C ASP A 167 14.73 -9.78 -7.62
N ILE A 168 14.54 -9.47 -6.34
CA ILE A 168 15.61 -9.51 -5.31
C ILE A 168 15.37 -10.59 -4.26
N ALA A 169 14.49 -11.54 -4.53
CA ALA A 169 14.09 -12.59 -3.58
C ALA A 169 15.29 -13.33 -2.98
N ASP A 170 16.26 -13.72 -3.81
CA ASP A 170 17.47 -14.42 -3.37
C ASP A 170 18.36 -13.57 -2.44
N MET A 171 18.30 -12.23 -2.58
CA MET A 171 19.09 -11.31 -1.76
C MET A 171 18.48 -11.07 -0.40
N VAL A 172 17.17 -11.25 -0.25
CA VAL A 172 16.40 -10.94 0.96
C VAL A 172 15.87 -12.17 1.68
N SER A 173 16.06 -13.37 1.10
CA SER A 173 15.65 -14.64 1.73
C SER A 173 16.55 -15.01 2.90
N LYS A 174 15.97 -15.72 3.86
CA LYS A 174 16.75 -16.40 4.91
C LYS A 174 17.57 -17.53 4.28
N ASP A 175 18.82 -17.66 4.72
CA ASP A 175 19.67 -18.78 4.31
C ASP A 175 19.25 -20.03 5.10
N ALA A 176 18.89 -21.08 4.40
CA ALA A 176 18.55 -22.39 5.01
C ALA A 176 19.71 -23.00 5.86
N SER A 177 20.93 -22.50 5.68
CA SER A 177 22.13 -22.95 6.39
C SER A 177 22.49 -22.15 7.65
N GLN A 178 21.82 -21.01 7.90
CA GLN A 178 22.13 -20.12 9.04
C GLN A 178 21.07 -20.18 10.16
N GLU A 179 20.24 -21.22 10.20
CA GLU A 179 19.23 -21.38 11.26
C GLU A 179 19.80 -21.41 12.70
N GLN A 180 21.12 -21.51 12.86
CA GLN A 180 21.75 -21.62 14.17
C GLN A 180 22.47 -20.37 14.69
N GLU A 181 22.72 -19.34 13.87
CA GLU A 181 23.56 -18.21 14.32
C GLU A 181 22.79 -16.91 14.57
N TYR A 182 21.59 -16.77 14.03
CA TYR A 182 20.68 -15.64 14.31
C TYR A 182 19.29 -16.18 14.58
N ASP A 183 18.98 -16.37 15.86
CA ASP A 183 17.64 -16.75 16.35
C ASP A 183 16.63 -15.60 16.10
N MET A 184 16.32 -15.36 14.80
CA MET A 184 15.25 -14.45 14.40
C MET A 184 13.93 -15.21 14.49
N PRO A 185 13.06 -14.91 15.47
CA PRO A 185 11.78 -15.55 15.57
C PRO A 185 10.96 -15.30 14.29
N ALA A 186 10.22 -16.31 13.84
CA ALA A 186 9.32 -16.15 12.69
C ALA A 186 8.27 -15.09 13.02
N PHE A 187 8.09 -14.13 12.10
CA PHE A 187 6.97 -13.20 12.19
C PHE A 187 5.68 -13.97 11.86
N VAL A 188 4.75 -13.98 12.78
CA VAL A 188 3.40 -14.47 12.57
C VAL A 188 2.47 -13.32 12.93
N PRO A 189 1.83 -12.68 11.95
CA PRO A 189 0.83 -11.66 12.25
C PRO A 189 -0.33 -12.31 13.00
N PRO A 190 -1.06 -11.54 13.81
CA PRO A 190 -2.28 -12.03 14.39
C PRO A 190 -3.26 -12.41 13.27
N GLU A 191 -3.96 -13.54 13.43
CA GLU A 191 -4.97 -13.97 12.47
C GLU A 191 -6.06 -12.90 12.32
N GLU A 192 -6.01 -12.17 11.21
CA GLU A 192 -7.10 -11.31 10.79
C GLU A 192 -8.18 -12.19 10.17
N SER A 193 -9.24 -12.46 10.91
CA SER A 193 -10.39 -13.21 10.40
C SER A 193 -11.17 -12.34 9.42
N GLY A 194 -10.97 -12.60 8.13
CA GLY A 194 -11.84 -12.18 7.01
C GLY A 194 -11.55 -10.83 6.41
N SER A 195 -10.98 -10.80 5.21
CA SER A 195 -11.38 -9.97 4.08
C SER A 195 -10.40 -9.88 2.91
N HIS A 196 -9.12 -10.24 3.05
CA HIS A 196 -8.21 -10.19 1.88
C HIS A 196 -8.41 -11.33 0.87
N ALA A 197 -9.06 -12.45 1.28
CA ALA A 197 -9.36 -13.56 0.36
C ALA A 197 -10.51 -13.25 -0.62
N GLU A 198 -11.42 -12.34 -0.30
CA GLU A 198 -12.58 -12.05 -1.16
C GLU A 198 -12.28 -11.04 -2.28
N GLN A 199 -11.36 -10.12 -2.08
CA GLN A 199 -11.01 -9.13 -3.12
C GLN A 199 -10.21 -9.76 -4.26
N GLN A 200 -9.36 -10.76 -3.98
CA GLN A 200 -8.60 -11.47 -5.02
C GLN A 200 -9.45 -12.43 -5.87
N GLN A 201 -10.59 -12.94 -5.34
CA GLN A 201 -11.48 -13.80 -6.12
C GLN A 201 -12.45 -13.04 -7.03
N LYS A 202 -12.81 -11.79 -6.74
CA LYS A 202 -13.68 -10.98 -7.60
C LYS A 202 -13.01 -10.55 -8.90
N GLY A 203 -11.69 -10.30 -8.90
CA GLY A 203 -10.93 -9.98 -10.11
C GLY A 203 -10.76 -11.16 -11.09
N ARG A 204 -10.86 -12.41 -10.61
CA ARG A 204 -10.63 -13.61 -11.44
C ARG A 204 -11.90 -14.17 -12.08
N ARG A 205 -13.10 -13.72 -11.67
CA ARG A 205 -14.38 -14.24 -12.19
C ARG A 205 -14.98 -13.43 -13.34
N GLN A 206 -14.39 -12.32 -13.76
CA GLN A 206 -14.93 -11.50 -14.85
C GLN A 206 -14.34 -11.79 -16.23
N ASN A 207 -13.42 -12.74 -16.39
CA ASN A 207 -12.76 -13.01 -17.69
C ASN A 207 -13.05 -14.38 -18.30
N THR A 208 -14.15 -15.05 -17.93
CA THR A 208 -14.61 -16.25 -18.63
C THR A 208 -16.11 -16.18 -18.86
N SER A 209 -16.53 -15.41 -19.84
CA SER A 209 -17.79 -15.64 -20.54
C SER A 209 -17.52 -15.62 -22.03
N GLU A 210 -17.17 -16.80 -22.50
CA GLU A 210 -17.14 -17.13 -23.92
C GLU A 210 -18.54 -17.11 -24.51
N ASN A 211 -18.57 -16.56 -25.70
CA ASN A 211 -19.58 -16.46 -26.70
C ASN A 211 -20.00 -17.87 -27.22
N PRO A 212 -21.26 -18.24 -27.30
CA PRO A 212 -21.71 -19.23 -28.23
C PRO A 212 -22.53 -18.63 -29.36
N ARG A 213 -22.05 -18.91 -30.53
CA ARG A 213 -22.67 -18.64 -31.83
C ARG A 213 -23.97 -19.46 -32.07
N GLN A 214 -24.92 -18.77 -32.74
CA GLN A 214 -25.80 -19.25 -33.79
C GLN A 214 -26.71 -20.48 -33.56
N ARG A 215 -28.02 -20.24 -33.70
CA ARG A 215 -28.84 -20.77 -34.84
C ARG A 215 -30.28 -20.27 -34.74
N ASP A 216 -30.64 -19.59 -35.80
CA ASP A 216 -31.80 -19.69 -36.72
C ASP A 216 -33.23 -20.02 -36.23
N GLN A 217 -34.09 -19.15 -36.76
CA GLN A 217 -35.38 -19.41 -37.42
C GLN A 217 -36.67 -19.08 -36.63
N ASP A 218 -37.25 -18.00 -37.04
CA ASP A 218 -38.47 -17.89 -37.85
C ASP A 218 -39.84 -17.73 -37.14
N ARG A 219 -40.59 -16.75 -37.67
CA ARG A 219 -42.04 -16.47 -37.58
C ARG A 219 -42.53 -15.62 -36.41
N GLY A 220 -42.97 -14.42 -36.70
CA GLY A 220 -44.18 -14.04 -37.38
C GLY A 220 -44.99 -13.07 -36.58
N ALA A 221 -45.21 -11.91 -37.13
CA ALA A 221 -46.42 -11.08 -37.12
C ALA A 221 -46.93 -10.38 -35.84
N ALA A 222 -47.12 -9.09 -36.05
CA ALA A 222 -48.24 -8.22 -35.66
C ALA A 222 -47.92 -7.11 -34.64
N ARG A 223 -47.91 -5.88 -35.20
CA ARG A 223 -48.25 -4.59 -34.55
C ARG A 223 -49.77 -4.57 -34.24
N PRO A 224 -50.29 -3.66 -33.34
CA PRO A 224 -50.12 -2.21 -33.48
C PRO A 224 -50.10 -1.38 -32.17
N SER A 225 -49.51 -0.19 -32.33
CA SER A 225 -49.87 1.16 -31.83
C SER A 225 -50.67 1.33 -30.53
N ASN A 226 -50.16 2.15 -29.61
CA ASN A 226 -50.86 3.39 -29.26
C ASN A 226 -49.93 4.31 -28.42
N GLY A 227 -49.90 5.53 -28.87
CA GLY A 227 -49.19 6.61 -28.26
C GLY A 227 -49.90 7.20 -27.04
N LYS A 228 -49.12 7.93 -26.25
CA LYS A 228 -49.55 9.15 -25.58
C LYS A 228 -48.33 9.95 -25.13
N SER A 229 -48.22 11.12 -25.71
CA SER A 229 -47.42 12.27 -25.32
C SER A 229 -47.91 12.90 -24.01
N TYR A 230 -47.03 13.37 -23.15
CA TYR A 230 -47.23 14.55 -22.29
C TYR A 230 -45.86 15.14 -21.99
N LYS A 231 -45.56 16.25 -22.54
CA LYS A 231 -45.46 17.67 -22.17
C LYS A 231 -44.44 17.97 -21.04
N SER A 232 -43.46 18.70 -21.51
CA SER A 232 -42.59 19.69 -20.90
C SER A 232 -43.12 20.43 -19.66
N GLY A 233 -42.24 20.62 -18.67
CA GLY A 233 -42.41 21.58 -17.59
C GLY A 233 -41.04 22.09 -17.14
N SER A 234 -40.69 23.25 -17.66
CA SER A 234 -39.56 24.08 -17.26
C SER A 234 -39.86 24.82 -15.96
N ALA A 235 -38.92 24.83 -15.02
CA ALA A 235 -38.89 25.86 -13.97
C ALA A 235 -37.45 26.24 -13.65
N LYS A 236 -37.17 27.52 -13.81
CA LYS A 236 -35.95 28.26 -13.52
C LYS A 236 -35.86 28.59 -12.02
N PRO A 237 -34.65 28.94 -11.53
CA PRO A 237 -34.35 29.11 -10.11
C PRO A 237 -34.66 30.55 -9.61
N GLN A 238 -34.99 30.65 -8.34
CA GLN A 238 -35.05 31.92 -7.61
C GLN A 238 -33.79 32.11 -6.75
N SER A 239 -33.28 33.30 -6.87
CA SER A 239 -32.23 33.94 -6.10
C SER A 239 -32.77 34.47 -4.76
N ALA A 240 -32.01 34.33 -3.71
CA ALA A 240 -32.01 35.14 -2.48
C ALA A 240 -30.71 34.87 -1.76
N ASP A 241 -30.09 35.71 -1.15
CA ASP A 241 -29.91 37.13 -0.85
C ASP A 241 -28.75 37.16 0.17
N LYS A 242 -27.97 38.21 0.09
CA LYS A 242 -26.82 38.48 0.96
C LYS A 242 -27.32 38.99 2.30
N SER A 243 -26.67 38.60 3.35
CA SER A 243 -26.19 39.43 4.47
C SER A 243 -26.10 38.60 5.74
N ASP A 244 -24.88 38.43 6.25
CA ASP A 244 -24.56 38.88 7.61
C ASP A 244 -23.05 38.72 7.88
N LEU A 245 -22.39 39.86 7.75
CA LEU A 245 -21.07 40.12 8.31
C LEU A 245 -21.23 40.30 9.83
N VAL A 246 -20.67 39.41 10.61
CA VAL A 246 -20.42 39.71 12.03
C VAL A 246 -18.94 40.03 12.21
N ARG A 247 -18.69 41.29 12.49
CA ARG A 247 -17.43 41.82 13.02
C ARG A 247 -17.16 41.21 14.42
N VAL A 248 -15.98 40.68 14.63
CA VAL A 248 -15.44 40.53 15.98
C VAL A 248 -14.37 41.57 16.16
N THR A 249 -14.63 42.46 17.10
CA THR A 249 -13.76 43.52 17.58
C THR A 249 -12.64 42.98 18.44
N ASP A 250 -11.44 43.52 18.22
CA ASP A 250 -10.31 43.51 19.19
C ASP A 250 -10.78 44.16 20.48
N ASP A 251 -10.37 43.57 21.62
CA ASP A 251 -9.98 44.32 22.82
C ASP A 251 -9.16 43.45 23.78
N GLN A 252 -7.95 43.97 24.08
CA GLN A 252 -7.00 43.76 25.20
C GLN A 252 -6.17 42.49 25.17
#